data_da96aeb736bed293c66359189178875f
#
_entry.id   da96aeb736bed293c66359189178875f
#
_cell.length_a   1.000
_cell.length_b   1.000
_cell.length_c   1.000
_cell.angle_alpha   90.00
_cell.angle_beta   90.00
_cell.angle_gamma   90.00
#
_symmetry.space_group_name_H-M   'P 1'
#
loop_
_entity.id
_entity.type
_entity.pdbx_description
1 polymer ?
#
loop_
_entity_poly.entity_id
_entity_poly.type
_entity_poly.pdbx_seq_one_letter_code
_entity_poly.pdbx_strand_id
1 'polypeptide(L)'
;FAPDGDTADFLAWCKNLMPQDRAQSVKVVRADVGMTDTPYTSISHLTTASLADLSGKIGADMAQTRFRGNIWIDGAEPWDEFNWIGKEIRVGTAEFEVVEPITRCLATHANPQTGERDADVLNTLTQHWGHKDFGIYLRATKSGHASVQDKIEFL
;
A
#
# COMPACT_ATOMS: atom_id res chain seq x y z
N PHE A 1 5.54 21.99 4.60
CA PHE A 1 5.25 22.80 3.38
C PHE A 1 3.74 22.84 3.14
N ALA A 2 3.21 24.00 2.78
CA ALA A 2 1.85 24.14 2.28
C ALA A 2 1.89 24.12 0.74
N PRO A 3 1.33 23.10 0.07
CA PRO A 3 1.48 22.94 -1.39
C PRO A 3 0.95 24.12 -2.20
N ASP A 4 -0.02 24.84 -1.66
CA ASP A 4 -0.63 26.03 -2.30
C ASP A 4 0.11 27.33 -1.97
N GLY A 5 1.10 27.34 -1.04
CA GLY A 5 1.80 28.54 -0.57
C GLY A 5 3.32 28.46 -0.75
N ASP A 6 3.93 27.42 -0.23
CA ASP A 6 5.41 27.29 -0.11
C ASP A 6 6.04 26.53 -1.28
N THR A 7 5.59 26.81 -2.51
CA THR A 7 5.96 26.03 -3.70
C THR A 7 7.46 26.08 -3.99
N ALA A 8 8.10 27.25 -3.83
CA ALA A 8 9.53 27.43 -4.12
C ALA A 8 10.38 26.63 -3.13
N ASP A 9 10.09 26.70 -1.84
CA ASP A 9 10.81 26.00 -0.79
C ASP A 9 10.61 24.48 -0.89
N PHE A 10 9.38 24.05 -1.22
CA PHE A 10 9.09 22.63 -1.48
C PHE A 10 9.89 22.10 -2.67
N LEU A 11 9.95 22.81 -3.79
CA LEU A 11 10.72 22.42 -4.96
C LEU A 11 12.24 22.39 -4.68
N ALA A 12 12.74 23.36 -3.92
CA ALA A 12 14.14 23.38 -3.48
C ALA A 12 14.48 22.15 -2.60
N TRP A 13 13.58 21.78 -1.69
CA TRP A 13 13.72 20.58 -0.89
C TRP A 13 13.67 19.29 -1.73
N CYS A 14 12.72 19.17 -2.66
CA CYS A 14 12.58 18.02 -3.56
C CYS A 14 13.85 17.79 -4.40
N LYS A 15 14.53 18.86 -4.82
CA LYS A 15 15.74 18.77 -5.65
C LYS A 15 16.85 17.93 -5.02
N ASN A 16 16.93 17.93 -3.68
CA ASN A 16 17.92 17.14 -2.96
C ASN A 16 17.58 15.64 -2.91
N LEU A 17 16.34 15.26 -3.20
CA LEU A 17 15.84 13.89 -3.18
C LEU A 17 15.82 13.24 -4.57
N MET A 18 16.01 14.05 -5.61
CA MET A 18 15.90 13.59 -7.01
C MET A 18 17.27 13.23 -7.60
N PRO A 19 17.38 12.05 -8.26
CA PRO A 19 18.58 11.71 -8.99
C PRO A 19 18.91 12.76 -10.06
N GLN A 20 20.19 13.11 -10.19
CA GLN A 20 20.65 14.15 -11.11
C GLN A 20 20.45 13.79 -12.60
N ASP A 21 20.43 12.51 -12.92
CA ASP A 21 20.24 11.94 -14.26
C ASP A 21 18.78 11.80 -14.67
N ARG A 22 17.84 12.29 -13.86
CA ARG A 22 16.39 12.25 -14.13
C ARG A 22 15.78 13.63 -14.25
N ALA A 23 14.57 13.69 -14.85
CA ALA A 23 13.79 14.91 -14.91
C ALA A 23 13.56 15.48 -13.52
N GLN A 24 13.83 16.78 -13.37
CA GLN A 24 13.67 17.48 -12.10
C GLN A 24 12.27 18.10 -11.98
N SER A 25 11.74 18.17 -10.74
CA SER A 25 10.49 18.88 -10.47
C SER A 25 10.66 20.37 -10.69
N VAL A 26 9.79 20.98 -11.51
CA VAL A 26 9.85 22.40 -11.87
C VAL A 26 8.67 23.20 -11.35
N LYS A 27 7.56 22.54 -11.05
CA LYS A 27 6.34 23.19 -10.50
C LYS A 27 5.47 22.21 -9.74
N VAL A 28 4.68 22.74 -8.81
CA VAL A 28 3.55 22.04 -8.19
C VAL A 28 2.29 22.40 -8.96
N VAL A 29 1.47 21.42 -9.24
CA VAL A 29 0.17 21.61 -9.90
C VAL A 29 -0.92 20.90 -9.10
N ARG A 30 -2.10 21.48 -9.06
CA ARG A 30 -3.26 20.81 -8.50
C ARG A 30 -3.81 19.84 -9.55
N ALA A 31 -4.04 18.59 -9.16
CA ALA A 31 -4.69 17.60 -10.01
C ALA A 31 -6.21 17.66 -9.78
N ASP A 32 -6.99 17.53 -10.86
CA ASP A 32 -8.46 17.52 -10.80
C ASP A 32 -8.97 16.18 -10.22
N VAL A 33 -8.18 15.12 -10.39
CA VAL A 33 -8.46 13.77 -9.87
C VAL A 33 -7.26 13.29 -9.05
N GLY A 34 -7.52 12.62 -7.93
CA GLY A 34 -6.46 12.02 -7.10
C GLY A 34 -5.60 11.05 -7.92
N MET A 35 -4.28 11.15 -7.77
CA MET A 35 -3.35 10.23 -8.41
C MET A 35 -3.23 8.97 -7.54
N THR A 36 -3.82 7.88 -8.01
CA THR A 36 -3.77 6.56 -7.38
C THR A 36 -3.05 5.57 -8.30
N ASP A 37 -2.61 4.43 -7.76
CA ASP A 37 -1.96 3.37 -8.56
C ASP A 37 -2.97 2.62 -9.45
N THR A 38 -4.27 2.86 -9.26
CA THR A 38 -5.37 2.25 -10.01
C THR A 38 -6.19 3.33 -10.73
N PRO A 39 -6.96 2.98 -11.77
CA PRO A 39 -7.84 3.94 -12.47
C PRO A 39 -9.08 4.37 -11.65
N TYR A 40 -9.19 3.91 -10.42
CA TYR A 40 -10.23 4.27 -9.44
C TYR A 40 -9.58 4.64 -8.10
N THR A 41 -10.32 5.33 -7.24
CA THR A 41 -9.86 5.62 -5.88
C THR A 41 -9.80 4.34 -5.07
N SER A 42 -8.60 3.86 -4.81
CA SER A 42 -8.36 2.59 -4.12
C SER A 42 -7.87 2.79 -2.69
N ILE A 43 -8.19 1.82 -1.85
CA ILE A 43 -7.70 1.68 -0.48
C ILE A 43 -6.95 0.36 -0.41
N SER A 44 -5.68 0.40 -0.01
CA SER A 44 -4.89 -0.82 0.17
C SER A 44 -5.21 -1.50 1.49
N HIS A 45 -5.52 -2.79 1.42
CA HIS A 45 -5.85 -3.65 2.54
C HIS A 45 -4.87 -4.82 2.61
N LEU A 46 -4.29 -5.05 3.78
CA LEU A 46 -3.28 -6.06 4.03
C LEU A 46 -3.57 -6.78 5.35
N THR A 47 -3.00 -7.98 5.51
CA THR A 47 -3.13 -8.76 6.75
C THR A 47 -1.79 -8.91 7.46
N THR A 48 -1.83 -8.95 8.78
CA THR A 48 -0.63 -9.18 9.61
C THR A 48 -0.14 -10.62 9.46
N ALA A 49 -1.04 -11.56 9.21
CA ALA A 49 -0.72 -12.98 9.02
C ALA A 49 0.08 -13.21 7.73
N SER A 50 -0.33 -12.60 6.59
CA SER A 50 0.43 -12.68 5.34
C SER A 50 1.79 -12.00 5.46
N LEU A 51 1.87 -10.88 6.24
CA LEU A 51 3.15 -10.22 6.53
C LEU A 51 4.07 -11.12 7.35
N ALA A 52 3.56 -11.81 8.35
CA ALA A 52 4.33 -12.72 9.18
C ALA A 52 4.89 -13.91 8.36
N ASP A 53 4.07 -14.49 7.47
CA ASP A 53 4.51 -15.57 6.60
C ASP A 53 5.58 -15.10 5.60
N LEU A 54 5.38 -13.94 4.97
CA LEU A 54 6.38 -13.33 4.08
C LEU A 54 7.68 -13.04 4.82
N SER A 55 7.61 -12.47 6.03
CA SER A 55 8.77 -12.21 6.88
C SER A 55 9.54 -13.48 7.20
N GLY A 56 8.84 -14.57 7.52
CA GLY A 56 9.42 -15.87 7.75
C GLY A 56 10.17 -16.42 6.53
N LYS A 57 9.65 -16.21 5.30
CA LYS A 57 10.32 -16.63 4.06
C LYS A 57 11.53 -15.76 3.72
N ILE A 58 11.49 -14.47 4.04
CA ILE A 58 12.62 -13.55 3.87
C ILE A 58 13.71 -13.82 4.92
N GLY A 59 13.33 -14.32 6.10
CA GLY A 59 14.23 -14.53 7.23
C GLY A 59 14.52 -13.28 8.04
N ALA A 60 13.67 -12.24 7.92
CA ALA A 60 13.78 -10.98 8.64
C ALA A 60 12.40 -10.36 8.87
N ASP A 61 12.22 -9.64 9.97
CA ASP A 61 10.97 -8.95 10.25
C ASP A 61 10.73 -7.81 9.25
N MET A 62 9.58 -7.85 8.58
CA MET A 62 9.16 -6.84 7.62
C MET A 62 8.23 -5.83 8.30
N ALA A 63 8.64 -4.57 8.33
CA ALA A 63 7.81 -3.49 8.86
C ALA A 63 6.57 -3.29 7.96
N GLN A 64 5.39 -3.14 8.56
CA GLN A 64 4.13 -2.83 7.85
C GLN A 64 4.25 -1.59 6.95
N THR A 65 4.96 -0.56 7.42
CA THR A 65 5.17 0.71 6.70
C THR A 65 5.89 0.54 5.37
N ARG A 66 6.64 -0.54 5.16
CA ARG A 66 7.29 -0.91 3.89
C ARG A 66 6.28 -1.07 2.76
N PHE A 67 5.08 -1.55 3.08
CA PHE A 67 4.03 -1.87 2.11
C PHE A 67 3.01 -0.73 1.93
N ARG A 68 3.08 0.33 2.75
CA ARG A 68 2.23 1.52 2.65
C ARG A 68 0.73 1.18 2.64
N GLY A 69 0.31 0.20 3.45
CA GLY A 69 -1.08 -0.20 3.59
C GLY A 69 -1.92 0.85 4.32
N ASN A 70 -3.14 1.09 3.83
CA ASN A 70 -4.11 1.96 4.49
C ASN A 70 -4.80 1.24 5.64
N ILE A 71 -5.20 -0.01 5.42
CA ILE A 71 -5.90 -0.85 6.41
C ILE A 71 -5.07 -2.12 6.62
N TRP A 72 -4.80 -2.42 7.89
CA TRP A 72 -4.17 -3.66 8.30
C TRP A 72 -5.13 -4.44 9.20
N ILE A 73 -5.34 -5.71 8.86
CA ILE A 73 -6.20 -6.63 9.59
C ILE A 73 -5.37 -7.67 10.32
N ASP A 74 -5.79 -7.94 11.54
CA ASP A 74 -5.29 -9.04 12.35
C ASP A 74 -6.32 -10.17 12.44
N GLY A 75 -5.86 -11.41 12.67
CA GLY A 75 -6.71 -12.58 12.89
C GLY A 75 -7.25 -13.27 11.66
N ALA A 76 -6.81 -12.90 10.44
CA ALA A 76 -7.02 -13.69 9.23
C ALA A 76 -5.96 -14.79 9.11
N GLU A 77 -6.25 -15.84 8.31
CA GLU A 77 -5.22 -16.78 7.89
C GLU A 77 -4.29 -16.13 6.84
N PRO A 78 -3.01 -16.55 6.75
CA PRO A 78 -2.10 -16.03 5.74
C PRO A 78 -2.67 -16.18 4.32
N TRP A 79 -2.63 -15.12 3.54
CA TRP A 79 -3.06 -15.05 2.13
C TRP A 79 -4.56 -15.22 1.89
N ASP A 80 -5.38 -15.33 2.93
CA ASP A 80 -6.83 -15.50 2.79
C ASP A 80 -7.50 -14.28 2.16
N GLU A 81 -6.89 -13.11 2.28
CA GLU A 81 -7.38 -11.88 1.64
C GLU A 81 -7.57 -12.02 0.13
N PHE A 82 -6.82 -12.89 -0.56
CA PHE A 82 -7.00 -13.13 -1.99
C PHE A 82 -8.30 -13.89 -2.32
N ASN A 83 -8.82 -14.67 -1.37
CA ASN A 83 -10.12 -15.35 -1.50
C ASN A 83 -11.30 -14.39 -1.32
N TRP A 84 -11.05 -13.14 -0.97
CA TRP A 84 -12.08 -12.12 -0.80
C TRP A 84 -12.34 -11.32 -2.09
N ILE A 85 -11.51 -11.46 -3.12
CA ILE A 85 -11.66 -10.76 -4.39
C ILE A 85 -13.02 -11.05 -4.99
N GLY A 86 -13.74 -9.98 -5.39
CA GLY A 86 -15.10 -10.03 -5.90
C GLY A 86 -16.20 -10.07 -4.83
N LYS A 87 -15.83 -10.05 -3.53
CA LYS A 87 -16.80 -9.96 -2.43
C LYS A 87 -16.99 -8.52 -1.98
N GLU A 88 -18.09 -8.28 -1.30
CA GLU A 88 -18.33 -7.03 -0.58
C GLU A 88 -18.07 -7.26 0.92
N ILE A 89 -17.41 -6.29 1.53
CA ILE A 89 -17.08 -6.30 2.97
C ILE A 89 -17.50 -4.98 3.61
N ARG A 90 -17.77 -5.06 4.91
CA ARG A 90 -18.00 -3.91 5.77
C ARG A 90 -16.90 -3.83 6.82
N VAL A 91 -16.40 -2.61 7.08
CA VAL A 91 -15.52 -2.30 8.21
C VAL A 91 -16.11 -1.09 8.93
N GLY A 92 -16.54 -1.26 10.16
CA GLY A 92 -17.32 -0.25 10.88
C GLY A 92 -18.65 0.03 10.17
N THR A 93 -18.85 1.24 9.67
CA THR A 93 -20.03 1.63 8.88
C THR A 93 -19.74 1.84 7.39
N ALA A 94 -18.50 1.73 6.96
CA ALA A 94 -18.09 1.84 5.57
C ALA A 94 -18.16 0.48 4.85
N GLU A 95 -18.59 0.47 3.60
CA GLU A 95 -18.71 -0.73 2.78
C GLU A 95 -17.78 -0.65 1.57
N PHE A 96 -17.20 -1.77 1.20
CA PHE A 96 -16.18 -1.87 0.18
C PHE A 96 -16.39 -3.09 -0.70
N GLU A 97 -16.10 -2.94 -1.97
CA GLU A 97 -15.85 -4.05 -2.90
C GLU A 97 -14.37 -4.40 -2.87
N VAL A 98 -14.04 -5.68 -2.78
CA VAL A 98 -12.69 -6.20 -2.93
C VAL A 98 -12.42 -6.41 -4.41
N VAL A 99 -11.50 -5.61 -4.99
CA VAL A 99 -11.38 -5.52 -6.46
C VAL A 99 -10.30 -6.43 -7.01
N GLU A 100 -9.07 -6.29 -6.56
CA GLU A 100 -7.92 -6.95 -7.17
C GLU A 100 -6.72 -7.06 -6.22
N PRO A 101 -5.74 -7.95 -6.51
CA PRO A 101 -4.48 -7.99 -5.78
C PRO A 101 -3.64 -6.73 -5.98
N ILE A 102 -2.76 -6.44 -5.03
CA ILE A 102 -1.77 -5.37 -5.15
C ILE A 102 -0.45 -5.94 -5.66
N THR A 103 -0.13 -5.74 -6.93
CA THR A 103 1.19 -6.11 -7.46
C THR A 103 2.26 -5.16 -6.93
N ARG A 104 3.27 -5.71 -6.27
CA ARG A 104 4.34 -4.94 -5.62
C ARG A 104 5.46 -4.59 -6.57
N CYS A 105 6.11 -3.47 -6.28
CA CYS A 105 7.27 -2.97 -7.01
C CYS A 105 8.52 -2.91 -6.10
N LEU A 106 9.65 -2.50 -6.66
CA LEU A 106 10.93 -2.40 -5.95
C LEU A 106 10.91 -1.45 -4.74
N ALA A 107 9.90 -0.61 -4.57
CA ALA A 107 9.76 0.23 -3.38
C ALA A 107 9.66 -0.60 -2.10
N THR A 108 9.09 -1.81 -2.17
CA THR A 108 8.99 -2.72 -1.01
C THR A 108 10.32 -3.32 -0.57
N HIS A 109 11.37 -3.22 -1.38
CA HIS A 109 12.72 -3.65 -0.99
C HIS A 109 13.39 -2.65 -0.04
N ALA A 110 12.96 -1.38 -0.04
CA ALA A 110 13.60 -0.35 0.77
C ALA A 110 13.15 -0.44 2.24
N ASN A 111 14.11 -0.36 3.13
CA ASN A 111 13.86 -0.21 4.55
C ASN A 111 13.26 1.18 4.83
N PRO A 112 12.09 1.28 5.48
CA PRO A 112 11.45 2.57 5.71
C PRO A 112 12.21 3.51 6.64
N GLN A 113 13.17 3.01 7.41
CA GLN A 113 13.98 3.81 8.33
C GLN A 113 15.28 4.33 7.69
N THR A 114 15.93 3.49 6.86
CA THR A 114 17.23 3.82 6.27
C THR A 114 17.14 4.23 4.80
N GLY A 115 16.09 3.82 4.08
CA GLY A 115 15.96 3.97 2.63
C GLY A 115 16.78 2.97 1.82
N GLU A 116 17.63 2.16 2.46
CA GLU A 116 18.44 1.14 1.80
C GLU A 116 17.59 -0.08 1.41
N ARG A 117 17.93 -0.72 0.30
CA ARG A 117 17.30 -1.98 -0.12
C ARG A 117 17.94 -3.13 0.64
N ASP A 118 17.24 -3.62 1.66
CA ASP A 118 17.69 -4.66 2.59
C ASP A 118 16.92 -5.98 2.49
N ALA A 119 15.90 -6.06 1.61
CA ALA A 119 15.08 -7.26 1.45
C ALA A 119 14.69 -7.49 -0.01
N ASP A 120 14.75 -8.74 -0.47
CA ASP A 120 14.33 -9.13 -1.83
C ASP A 120 12.88 -9.65 -1.83
N VAL A 121 11.95 -8.72 -1.56
CA VAL A 121 10.52 -9.01 -1.44
C VAL A 121 9.94 -9.63 -2.71
N LEU A 122 10.25 -9.06 -3.89
CA LEU A 122 9.63 -9.49 -5.14
C LEU A 122 10.06 -10.89 -5.56
N ASN A 123 11.34 -11.23 -5.37
CA ASN A 123 11.83 -12.56 -5.68
C ASN A 123 11.27 -13.59 -4.69
N THR A 124 11.18 -13.24 -3.41
CA THR A 124 10.59 -14.10 -2.39
C THR A 124 9.12 -14.41 -2.71
N LEU A 125 8.32 -13.40 -3.06
CA LEU A 125 6.93 -13.57 -3.48
C LEU A 125 6.84 -14.49 -4.70
N THR A 126 7.67 -14.24 -5.72
CA THR A 126 7.67 -15.04 -6.95
C THR A 126 8.06 -16.51 -6.68
N GLN A 127 9.07 -16.75 -5.85
CA GLN A 127 9.55 -18.09 -5.56
C GLN A 127 8.57 -18.93 -4.74
N HIS A 128 7.87 -18.32 -3.78
CA HIS A 128 7.01 -19.05 -2.85
C HIS A 128 5.55 -19.10 -3.28
N TRP A 129 5.07 -18.09 -4.00
CA TRP A 129 3.64 -17.99 -4.38
C TRP A 129 3.40 -17.83 -5.88
N GLY A 130 4.46 -17.69 -6.70
CA GLY A 130 4.35 -17.63 -8.16
C GLY A 130 3.91 -16.25 -8.72
N HIS A 131 3.76 -15.24 -7.86
CA HIS A 131 3.36 -13.88 -8.22
C HIS A 131 4.12 -12.84 -7.40
N LYS A 132 3.89 -11.55 -7.67
CA LYS A 132 4.47 -10.42 -6.93
C LYS A 132 3.43 -9.66 -6.11
N ASP A 133 2.29 -10.28 -5.84
CA ASP A 133 1.17 -9.61 -5.19
C ASP A 133 1.25 -9.78 -3.67
N PHE A 134 0.88 -8.72 -2.95
CA PHE A 134 0.80 -8.71 -1.50
C PHE A 134 -0.26 -7.70 -1.05
N GLY A 135 -1.36 -8.19 -0.46
CA GLY A 135 -2.55 -7.44 -0.13
C GLY A 135 -3.49 -7.22 -1.32
N ILE A 136 -4.60 -6.58 -1.07
CA ILE A 136 -5.70 -6.35 -2.02
C ILE A 136 -6.11 -4.88 -2.05
N TYR A 137 -6.68 -4.45 -3.18
CA TYR A 137 -7.32 -3.15 -3.30
C TYR A 137 -8.81 -3.24 -3.01
N LEU A 138 -9.28 -2.29 -2.22
CA LEU A 138 -10.69 -2.05 -1.95
C LEU A 138 -11.15 -0.80 -2.69
N ARG A 139 -12.40 -0.81 -3.15
CA ARG A 139 -13.14 0.35 -3.65
C ARG A 139 -14.30 0.63 -2.71
N ALA A 140 -14.41 1.84 -2.17
CA ALA A 140 -15.52 2.22 -1.33
C ALA A 140 -16.82 2.23 -2.15
N THR A 141 -17.82 1.47 -1.71
CA THR A 141 -19.17 1.42 -2.27
C THR A 141 -20.15 2.25 -1.45
N LYS A 142 -19.86 2.41 -0.15
CA LYS A 142 -20.64 3.25 0.75
C LYS A 142 -19.71 3.98 1.71
N SER A 143 -19.88 5.29 1.81
CA SER A 143 -19.17 6.13 2.77
C SER A 143 -19.53 5.75 4.22
N GLY A 144 -18.55 5.83 5.11
CA GLY A 144 -18.72 5.50 6.51
C GLY A 144 -17.46 5.78 7.32
N HIS A 145 -17.42 5.27 8.54
CA HIS A 145 -16.28 5.37 9.44
C HIS A 145 -15.76 3.97 9.75
N ALA A 146 -14.45 3.80 9.68
CA ALA A 146 -13.73 2.64 10.15
C ALA A 146 -12.80 3.07 11.30
N SER A 147 -12.79 2.32 12.37
CA SER A 147 -11.97 2.55 13.56
C SER A 147 -11.06 1.36 13.83
N VAL A 148 -9.98 1.60 14.56
CA VAL A 148 -9.13 0.51 15.04
C VAL A 148 -9.97 -0.44 15.90
N GLN A 149 -9.84 -1.75 15.68
CA GLN A 149 -10.58 -2.85 16.27
C GLN A 149 -11.98 -3.13 15.67
N ASP A 150 -12.42 -2.39 14.66
CA ASP A 150 -13.59 -2.81 13.89
C ASP A 150 -13.31 -4.13 13.18
N LYS A 151 -14.35 -4.99 13.17
CA LYS A 151 -14.27 -6.29 12.50
C LYS A 151 -14.65 -6.15 11.03
N ILE A 152 -14.10 -7.06 10.21
CA ILE A 152 -14.59 -7.26 8.85
C ILE A 152 -15.85 -8.13 8.90
N GLU A 153 -16.86 -7.70 8.20
CA GLU A 153 -18.08 -8.46 7.96
C GLU A 153 -18.22 -8.65 6.45
N PHE A 154 -18.46 -9.87 6.00
CA PHE A 154 -18.82 -10.16 4.59
C PHE A 154 -20.32 -9.91 4.40
N LEU A 155 -20.67 -9.23 3.28
CA LEU A 155 -22.04 -8.85 2.94
C LEU A 155 -22.69 -9.82 1.95
#